data_eb727e39bfe74e7ddc531b74756bab3d
#
_entry.id   eb727e39bfe74e7ddc531b74756bab3d
#
_cell.length_a   1.000
_cell.length_b   1.000
_cell.length_c   1.000
_cell.angle_alpha   90.00
_cell.angle_beta   90.00
_cell.angle_gamma   90.00
#
_symmetry.space_group_name_H-M   'P 1'
#
loop_
_entity.id
_entity.type
_entity.pdbx_description
1 polymer ?
#
loop_
_entity_poly.entity_id
_entity_poly.type
_entity_poly.pdbx_seq_one_letter_code
_entity_poly.pdbx_strand_id
1 'polypeptide(L)'
;MNSTSKIRVYTNGLIVEGVGAYAYIVLESKNLGTIGFGDGCGAAFGPSSLKSKFAQSGPATDEMRMKMRAVYEGVRHCPDGYEVEVYTDNFLVDTALRTTEPNQEDGDIAERYRKYIAQHGIKPQFIICKHYNERDLPANDHDEWNWMAYHMCEKAIEDYGTH
;
A
#
# COMPACT_ATOMS: atom_id res chain seq x y z
N MET A 1 -26.31 10.21 13.87
CA MET A 1 -25.88 9.88 13.79
C MET A 1 -24.95 9.47 13.74
N ASN A 2 -24.64 9.22 13.74
CA ASN A 2 -23.70 8.93 14.08
C ASN A 2 -22.61 9.08 13.44
N SER A 3 -21.77 9.57 13.92
CA SER A 3 -20.53 9.61 13.33
C SER A 3 -20.03 8.23 13.20
N THR A 4 -20.03 7.79 12.03
CA THR A 4 -19.41 6.54 11.73
C THR A 4 -17.92 6.69 11.94
N SER A 5 -17.34 5.71 12.55
CA SER A 5 -15.91 5.63 12.66
C SER A 5 -15.33 5.53 11.25
N LYS A 6 -14.26 6.25 11.01
CA LYS A 6 -13.52 6.11 9.77
C LYS A 6 -12.51 5.00 9.91
N ILE A 7 -12.26 4.34 8.81
CA ILE A 7 -11.19 3.36 8.74
C ILE A 7 -9.98 4.06 8.14
N ARG A 8 -8.82 3.81 8.69
CA ARG A 8 -7.56 4.37 8.19
C ARG A 8 -6.67 3.24 7.72
N VAL A 9 -6.14 3.39 6.53
CA VAL A 9 -5.22 2.40 5.95
C VAL A 9 -3.89 3.10 5.70
N TYR A 10 -2.88 2.72 6.46
CA TYR A 10 -1.53 3.26 6.30
C TYR A 10 -0.74 2.28 5.46
N THR A 11 -0.07 2.79 4.44
CA THR A 11 0.56 1.93 3.44
C THR A 11 1.96 2.38 3.11
N ASN A 12 2.78 1.43 2.73
CA ASN A 12 4.07 1.74 2.16
C ASN A 12 4.54 0.61 1.26
N GLY A 13 5.53 0.92 0.45
CA GLY A 13 6.15 -0.05 -0.43
C GLY A 13 7.53 0.43 -0.80
N LEU A 14 8.44 -0.50 -0.98
CA LEU A 14 9.81 -0.13 -1.28
C LEU A 14 10.54 -1.25 -2.01
N ILE A 15 11.62 -0.87 -2.69
CA ILE A 15 12.49 -1.78 -3.42
C ILE A 15 13.91 -1.58 -2.93
N VAL A 16 14.56 -2.65 -2.55
CA VAL A 16 15.97 -2.63 -2.17
C VAL A 16 16.66 -3.79 -2.85
N GLU A 17 17.64 -3.47 -3.68
CA GLU A 17 18.47 -4.48 -4.36
C GLU A 17 17.65 -5.57 -5.06
N GLY A 18 16.64 -5.16 -5.78
CA GLY A 18 15.81 -6.10 -6.55
C GLY A 18 14.79 -6.86 -5.75
N VAL A 19 14.64 -6.55 -4.47
CA VAL A 19 13.60 -7.14 -3.62
C VAL A 19 12.57 -6.09 -3.32
N GLY A 20 11.31 -6.37 -3.64
CA GLY A 20 10.22 -5.47 -3.35
C GLY A 20 9.44 -5.91 -2.13
N ALA A 21 8.96 -4.95 -1.37
CA ALA A 21 8.09 -5.24 -0.23
C ALA A 21 6.97 -4.22 -0.15
N TYR A 22 5.86 -4.66 0.40
CA TYR A 22 4.74 -3.79 0.69
C TYR A 22 4.27 -4.06 2.12
N ALA A 23 3.64 -3.07 2.73
CA ALA A 23 3.08 -3.24 4.06
C ALA A 23 1.87 -2.34 4.24
N TYR A 24 0.96 -2.76 5.08
CA TYR A 24 -0.22 -1.99 5.40
C TYR A 24 -0.63 -2.20 6.84
N ILE A 25 -1.24 -1.16 7.43
CA ILE A 25 -1.80 -1.21 8.77
C ILE A 25 -3.19 -0.58 8.68
N VAL A 26 -4.19 -1.30 9.12
CA VAL A 26 -5.58 -0.86 9.05
C VAL A 26 -6.11 -0.63 10.46
N LEU A 27 -6.54 0.59 10.73
CA LEU A 27 -7.01 0.98 12.05
C LEU A 27 -8.43 1.53 11.96
N GLU A 28 -9.18 1.30 13.03
CA GLU A 28 -10.43 2.00 13.22
C GLU A 28 -10.12 3.32 13.91
N SER A 29 -10.56 4.43 13.34
CA SER A 29 -10.16 5.75 13.83
C SER A 29 -10.67 6.08 15.23
N LYS A 30 -11.83 5.55 15.59
CA LYS A 30 -12.44 5.89 16.88
C LYS A 30 -11.67 5.35 18.07
N ASN A 31 -11.26 4.10 18.00
CA ASN A 31 -10.58 3.44 19.10
C ASN A 31 -9.12 3.16 18.84
N LEU A 32 -8.64 3.52 17.65
CA LEU A 32 -7.31 3.16 17.18
C LEU A 32 -7.05 1.66 17.27
N GLY A 33 -8.13 0.89 17.27
CA GLY A 33 -7.99 -0.56 17.26
C GLY A 33 -7.51 -1.06 15.93
N THR A 34 -6.58 -2.01 15.93
CA THR A 34 -6.06 -2.58 14.71
C THR A 34 -7.08 -3.54 14.14
N ILE A 35 -7.54 -3.28 12.91
CA ILE A 35 -8.43 -4.17 12.19
C ILE A 35 -7.61 -5.22 11.47
N GLY A 36 -6.45 -4.83 10.95
CA GLY A 36 -5.57 -5.75 10.26
C GLY A 36 -4.24 -5.11 9.95
N PHE A 37 -3.26 -5.93 9.67
CA PHE A 37 -1.97 -5.46 9.17
C PHE A 37 -1.30 -6.62 8.45
N GLY A 38 -0.35 -6.29 7.61
CA GLY A 38 0.37 -7.34 6.92
C GLY A 38 1.44 -6.77 6.03
N ASP A 39 2.27 -7.66 5.53
CA ASP A 39 3.31 -7.32 4.60
C ASP A 39 3.58 -8.49 3.67
N GLY A 40 4.32 -8.22 2.61
CA GLY A 40 4.79 -9.25 1.73
C GLY A 40 6.00 -8.77 0.99
N CYS A 41 6.82 -9.69 0.53
CA CYS A 41 8.00 -9.34 -0.25
C CYS A 41 8.35 -10.45 -1.23
N GLY A 42 9.18 -10.10 -2.20
CA GLY A 42 9.67 -11.04 -3.18
C GLY A 42 10.58 -10.35 -4.17
N ALA A 43 11.18 -11.11 -5.06
CA ALA A 43 12.06 -10.56 -6.07
C ALA A 43 11.26 -9.65 -7.01
N ALA A 44 11.64 -8.39 -7.08
CA ALA A 44 10.91 -7.41 -7.85
C ALA A 44 11.15 -7.53 -9.35
N PHE A 45 12.32 -7.99 -9.72
CA PHE A 45 12.70 -8.02 -11.13
C PHE A 45 12.96 -9.39 -11.70
N GLY A 46 12.75 -10.41 -10.94
CA GLY A 46 13.03 -11.76 -11.44
C GLY A 46 12.02 -12.19 -12.48
N PRO A 47 12.38 -13.13 -13.32
CA PRO A 47 11.48 -13.61 -14.37
C PRO A 47 10.19 -14.21 -13.86
N SER A 48 10.17 -14.64 -12.62
CA SER A 48 8.95 -15.15 -12.00
C SER A 48 8.30 -14.17 -11.07
N SER A 49 8.94 -13.05 -10.84
CA SER A 49 8.47 -12.11 -9.85
C SER A 49 7.29 -11.38 -10.36
N LEU A 50 6.36 -11.12 -9.54
CA LEU A 50 5.24 -10.33 -9.88
C LEU A 50 4.86 -10.49 -11.33
N LYS A 51 5.55 -11.20 -12.02
CA LYS A 51 5.51 -11.66 -13.30
C LYS A 51 4.71 -10.96 -14.22
N SER A 52 4.64 -9.83 -14.08
CA SER A 52 3.99 -9.00 -15.02
C SER A 52 4.90 -8.85 -16.20
N LYS A 53 4.39 -9.01 -17.39
CA LYS A 53 5.10 -8.60 -18.57
C LYS A 53 5.35 -7.11 -18.56
N PHE A 54 4.72 -6.42 -17.65
CA PHE A 54 4.87 -4.99 -17.49
C PHE A 54 5.91 -4.61 -16.43
N ALA A 55 6.46 -5.58 -15.75
CA ALA A 55 7.35 -5.29 -14.64
C ALA A 55 8.79 -5.08 -15.04
N GLN A 56 9.03 -4.62 -16.26
CA GLN A 56 10.38 -4.43 -16.67
C GLN A 56 10.84 -3.04 -16.68
N SER A 57 10.00 -2.12 -16.34
CA SER A 57 10.33 -0.73 -16.57
C SER A 57 11.27 -0.14 -15.57
N GLY A 58 11.63 -0.83 -14.57
CA GLY A 58 12.69 -0.34 -13.72
C GLY A 58 12.26 -0.08 -12.29
N PRO A 59 13.20 0.37 -11.46
CA PRO A 59 13.00 0.47 -10.01
C PRO A 59 11.81 1.33 -9.59
N ALA A 60 11.60 2.44 -10.26
CA ALA A 60 10.51 3.33 -9.87
C ALA A 60 9.15 2.70 -10.08
N THR A 61 9.02 1.93 -11.16
CA THR A 61 7.77 1.24 -11.44
C THR A 61 7.52 0.13 -10.45
N ASP A 62 8.56 -0.59 -10.06
CA ASP A 62 8.41 -1.67 -9.10
C ASP A 62 8.07 -1.13 -7.72
N GLU A 63 8.64 0.01 -7.34
CA GLU A 63 8.26 0.65 -6.10
C GLU A 63 6.80 1.09 -6.14
N MET A 64 6.36 1.67 -7.25
CA MET A 64 4.97 2.05 -7.43
C MET A 64 4.06 0.82 -7.30
N ARG A 65 4.44 -0.28 -7.89
CA ARG A 65 3.68 -1.52 -7.82
C ARG A 65 3.53 -1.98 -6.36
N MET A 66 4.60 -1.89 -5.57
CA MET A 66 4.55 -2.28 -4.16
C MET A 66 3.61 -1.35 -3.38
N LYS A 67 3.67 -0.05 -3.65
CA LYS A 67 2.78 0.90 -2.99
C LYS A 67 1.32 0.68 -3.38
N MET A 68 1.05 0.40 -4.63
CA MET A 68 -0.30 0.07 -5.10
C MET A 68 -0.79 -1.22 -4.44
N ARG A 69 0.06 -2.20 -4.31
CA ARG A 69 -0.31 -3.47 -3.69
C ARG A 69 -0.61 -3.29 -2.21
N ALA A 70 0.15 -2.44 -1.52
CA ALA A 70 -0.13 -2.14 -0.12
C ALA A 70 -1.54 -1.58 0.05
N VAL A 71 -1.95 -0.68 -0.82
CA VAL A 71 -3.31 -0.13 -0.78
C VAL A 71 -4.35 -1.22 -1.03
N TYR A 72 -4.16 -2.00 -2.06
CA TYR A 72 -5.10 -3.05 -2.41
C TYR A 72 -5.26 -4.05 -1.26
N GLU A 73 -4.17 -4.54 -0.73
CA GLU A 73 -4.22 -5.51 0.37
C GLU A 73 -4.83 -4.89 1.63
N GLY A 74 -4.52 -3.63 1.88
CA GLY A 74 -5.09 -2.93 3.05
C GLY A 74 -6.59 -2.73 2.97
N VAL A 75 -7.09 -2.28 1.82
CA VAL A 75 -8.54 -2.05 1.69
C VAL A 75 -9.35 -3.33 1.78
N ARG A 76 -8.73 -4.47 1.53
CA ARG A 76 -9.41 -5.76 1.66
C ARG A 76 -9.75 -6.11 3.11
N HIS A 77 -9.18 -5.42 4.07
CA HIS A 77 -9.53 -5.59 5.48
C HIS A 77 -10.63 -4.65 5.94
N CYS A 78 -11.06 -3.73 5.07
CA CYS A 78 -12.06 -2.74 5.45
C CYS A 78 -13.47 -3.31 5.34
N PRO A 79 -14.37 -2.98 6.26
CA PRO A 79 -15.76 -3.42 6.16
C PRO A 79 -16.44 -2.80 4.95
N ASP A 80 -17.43 -3.52 4.43
CA ASP A 80 -18.18 -3.06 3.27
C ASP A 80 -18.91 -1.74 3.56
N GLY A 81 -18.92 -0.88 2.55
CA GLY A 81 -19.67 0.38 2.63
C GLY A 81 -19.02 1.50 3.40
N TYR A 82 -17.81 1.30 3.90
CA TYR A 82 -17.15 2.30 4.73
C TYR A 82 -16.38 3.33 3.89
N GLU A 83 -16.32 4.54 4.43
CA GLU A 83 -15.37 5.53 3.96
C GLU A 83 -14.02 5.20 4.57
N VAL A 84 -12.99 5.24 3.75
CA VAL A 84 -11.65 4.82 4.16
C VAL A 84 -10.64 5.91 3.82
N GLU A 85 -9.84 6.29 4.79
CA GLU A 85 -8.72 7.20 4.55
C GLU A 85 -7.49 6.36 4.26
N VAL A 86 -6.93 6.52 3.06
CA VAL A 86 -5.74 5.77 2.65
C VAL A 86 -4.54 6.70 2.69
N TYR A 87 -3.55 6.34 3.49
CA TYR A 87 -2.35 7.14 3.67
C TYR A 87 -1.20 6.54 2.87
N THR A 88 -0.59 7.37 2.04
CA THR A 88 0.55 6.97 1.22
C THR A 88 1.54 8.14 1.16
N ASP A 89 2.78 7.85 0.90
CA ASP A 89 3.80 8.88 0.74
C ASP A 89 4.05 9.25 -0.72
N ASN A 90 3.24 8.72 -1.63
CA ASN A 90 3.39 9.01 -3.05
C ASN A 90 2.04 9.38 -3.66
N PHE A 91 1.91 10.63 -4.08
CA PHE A 91 0.65 11.15 -4.61
C PHE A 91 0.21 10.49 -5.92
N LEU A 92 1.11 9.82 -6.62
CA LEU A 92 0.77 9.15 -7.87
C LEU A 92 0.03 7.82 -7.67
N VAL A 93 0.05 7.28 -6.47
CA VAL A 93 -0.57 5.98 -6.20
C VAL A 93 -2.07 6.03 -6.46
N ASP A 94 -2.75 7.08 -5.99
CA ASP A 94 -4.18 7.24 -6.20
C ASP A 94 -4.51 7.28 -7.69
N THR A 95 -3.82 8.13 -8.44
CA THR A 95 -4.05 8.24 -9.87
C THR A 95 -3.78 6.91 -10.58
N ALA A 96 -2.70 6.24 -10.21
CA ALA A 96 -2.36 4.96 -10.83
C ALA A 96 -3.44 3.92 -10.59
N LEU A 97 -3.96 3.83 -9.37
CA LEU A 97 -5.01 2.86 -9.05
C LEU A 97 -6.32 3.16 -9.77
N ARG A 98 -6.63 4.44 -9.98
CA ARG A 98 -7.89 4.82 -10.62
C ARG A 98 -7.85 4.76 -12.13
N THR A 99 -6.70 4.95 -12.74
CA THR A 99 -6.65 5.20 -14.19
C THR A 99 -5.86 4.19 -15.01
N THR A 100 -5.04 3.34 -14.38
CA THR A 100 -4.24 2.40 -15.14
C THR A 100 -5.11 1.31 -15.75
N GLU A 101 -5.02 1.14 -17.07
CA GLU A 101 -5.82 0.15 -17.77
C GLU A 101 -5.24 -1.25 -17.57
N PRO A 102 -6.07 -2.29 -17.66
CA PRO A 102 -5.61 -3.66 -17.40
C PRO A 102 -4.43 -4.13 -18.25
N ASN A 103 -4.29 -3.58 -19.44
CA ASN A 103 -3.21 -3.96 -20.35
C ASN A 103 -1.97 -3.10 -20.19
N GLN A 104 -1.99 -2.15 -19.26
CA GLN A 104 -0.84 -1.30 -18.97
C GLN A 104 -0.07 -1.87 -17.79
N GLU A 105 1.13 -1.31 -17.58
CA GLU A 105 1.96 -1.66 -16.44
C GLU A 105 1.20 -1.43 -15.14
N ASP A 106 1.25 -2.42 -14.26
CA ASP A 106 0.52 -2.43 -12.98
C ASP A 106 -1.02 -2.43 -13.13
N GLY A 107 -1.51 -2.60 -14.35
CA GLY A 107 -2.95 -2.63 -14.59
C GLY A 107 -3.67 -3.77 -13.91
N ASP A 108 -2.99 -4.87 -13.66
CA ASP A 108 -3.57 -6.00 -12.96
C ASP A 108 -3.96 -5.64 -11.53
N ILE A 109 -3.10 -4.91 -10.82
CA ILE A 109 -3.39 -4.47 -9.46
C ILE A 109 -4.48 -3.41 -9.47
N ALA A 110 -4.36 -2.45 -10.40
CA ALA A 110 -5.33 -1.37 -10.51
C ALA A 110 -6.74 -1.91 -10.79
N GLU A 111 -6.86 -2.89 -11.68
CA GLU A 111 -8.15 -3.48 -12.00
C GLU A 111 -8.74 -4.20 -10.81
N ARG A 112 -7.95 -5.00 -10.11
CA ARG A 112 -8.41 -5.71 -8.91
C ARG A 112 -8.88 -4.75 -7.83
N TYR A 113 -8.13 -3.67 -7.65
CA TYR A 113 -8.48 -2.65 -6.67
C TYR A 113 -9.85 -2.01 -7.01
N ARG A 114 -10.01 -1.58 -8.26
CA ARG A 114 -11.27 -0.94 -8.68
C ARG A 114 -12.47 -1.88 -8.56
N LYS A 115 -12.30 -3.12 -8.94
CA LYS A 115 -13.36 -4.11 -8.80
C LYS A 115 -13.71 -4.34 -7.33
N TYR A 116 -12.70 -4.43 -6.49
CA TYR A 116 -12.93 -4.67 -5.07
C TYR A 116 -13.70 -3.53 -4.42
N ILE A 117 -13.24 -2.30 -4.60
CA ILE A 117 -13.91 -1.17 -3.97
C ILE A 117 -15.33 -0.97 -4.49
N ALA A 118 -15.57 -1.23 -5.77
CA ALA A 118 -16.91 -1.13 -6.34
C ALA A 118 -17.83 -2.22 -5.77
N GLN A 119 -17.33 -3.45 -5.71
CA GLN A 119 -18.11 -4.58 -5.23
C GLN A 119 -18.47 -4.46 -3.75
N HIS A 120 -17.56 -3.92 -2.95
CA HIS A 120 -17.75 -3.82 -1.51
C HIS A 120 -18.20 -2.44 -1.05
N GLY A 121 -18.41 -1.51 -1.97
CA GLY A 121 -18.90 -0.17 -1.63
C GLY A 121 -17.94 0.66 -0.81
N ILE A 122 -16.65 0.39 -0.93
CA ILE A 122 -15.63 1.14 -0.20
C ILE A 122 -15.37 2.46 -0.91
N LYS A 123 -15.26 3.52 -0.11
CA LYS A 123 -15.05 4.87 -0.62
C LYS A 123 -13.73 5.42 -0.11
N PRO A 124 -12.66 5.22 -0.87
CA PRO A 124 -11.33 5.66 -0.43
C PRO A 124 -11.12 7.15 -0.66
N GLN A 125 -10.43 7.76 0.28
CA GLN A 125 -9.93 9.11 0.17
C GLN A 125 -8.44 9.04 0.46
N PHE A 126 -7.60 9.48 -0.48
CA PHE A 126 -6.16 9.40 -0.31
C PHE A 126 -5.62 10.64 0.38
N ILE A 127 -4.74 10.40 1.34
CA ILE A 127 -4.06 11.45 2.09
C ILE A 127 -2.58 11.21 1.97
N ILE A 128 -1.83 12.26 1.60
CA ILE A 128 -0.41 12.11 1.35
C ILE A 128 0.37 12.39 2.63
N CYS A 129 1.17 11.43 3.04
CA CYS A 129 2.07 11.55 4.18
C CYS A 129 3.45 11.97 3.70
N LYS A 130 4.24 12.46 4.63
CA LYS A 130 5.63 12.77 4.35
C LYS A 130 6.38 11.46 4.05
N HIS A 131 7.23 11.52 3.03
CA HIS A 131 8.14 10.41 2.74
C HIS A 131 9.30 10.46 3.76
N TYR A 132 9.53 9.35 4.43
CA TYR A 132 10.59 9.25 5.43
C TYR A 132 11.75 8.42 4.92
N ASN A 133 12.92 8.78 5.38
CA ASN A 133 14.08 7.90 5.31
C ASN A 133 14.41 7.50 6.74
N GLU A 134 15.39 6.63 6.92
CA GLU A 134 15.70 6.08 8.24
C GLU A 134 16.19 7.07 9.27
N ARG A 135 16.48 8.32 8.86
CA ARG A 135 16.96 9.36 9.78
C ARG A 135 15.85 10.28 10.25
N ASP A 136 14.72 10.26 9.58
CA ASP A 136 13.64 11.18 9.89
C ASP A 136 12.78 10.65 11.02
N LEU A 137 12.31 11.55 11.87
CA LEU A 137 11.36 11.21 12.89
C LEU A 137 9.96 11.63 12.45
N PRO A 138 8.93 10.85 12.79
CA PRO A 138 7.55 11.22 12.44
C PRO A 138 7.15 12.53 13.09
N ALA A 139 6.42 13.36 12.33
CA ALA A 139 5.97 14.66 12.80
C ALA A 139 4.61 14.60 13.49
N ASN A 140 3.82 13.58 13.21
CA ASN A 140 2.48 13.44 13.78
C ASN A 140 2.08 11.96 13.77
N ASP A 141 0.91 11.66 14.33
CA ASP A 141 0.47 10.26 14.46
C ASP A 141 0.29 9.56 13.11
N HIS A 142 -0.19 10.27 12.10
CA HIS A 142 -0.37 9.68 10.77
C HIS A 142 0.96 9.32 10.14
N ASP A 143 1.93 10.20 10.29
CA ASP A 143 3.26 9.95 9.79
C ASP A 143 3.90 8.80 10.55
N GLU A 144 3.63 8.69 11.86
CA GLU A 144 4.16 7.60 12.67
C GLU A 144 3.67 6.24 12.19
N TRP A 145 2.36 6.11 11.91
CA TRP A 145 1.82 4.86 11.41
C TRP A 145 2.36 4.52 10.03
N ASN A 146 2.50 5.52 9.17
CA ASN A 146 3.07 5.29 7.85
C ASN A 146 4.55 4.91 7.95
N TRP A 147 5.27 5.50 8.90
CA TRP A 147 6.65 5.17 9.19
C TRP A 147 6.77 3.72 9.67
N MET A 148 5.82 3.26 10.47
CA MET A 148 5.78 1.86 10.88
C MET A 148 5.60 0.94 9.68
N ALA A 149 4.72 1.30 8.75
CA ALA A 149 4.54 0.53 7.53
C ALA A 149 5.85 0.47 6.72
N TYR A 150 6.58 1.57 6.67
CA TYR A 150 7.89 1.61 6.02
C TYR A 150 8.85 0.61 6.68
N HIS A 151 8.92 0.60 8.01
CA HIS A 151 9.79 -0.33 8.71
C HIS A 151 9.36 -1.79 8.55
N MET A 152 8.07 -2.04 8.43
CA MET A 152 7.60 -3.38 8.11
C MET A 152 8.14 -3.84 6.75
N CYS A 153 8.17 -2.94 5.78
CA CYS A 153 8.78 -3.26 4.48
C CYS A 153 10.25 -3.58 4.61
N GLU A 154 10.98 -2.76 5.36
CA GLU A 154 12.41 -2.99 5.56
C GLU A 154 12.68 -4.33 6.22
N LYS A 155 11.88 -4.66 7.23
CA LYS A 155 12.04 -5.93 7.93
C LYS A 155 11.70 -7.11 7.02
N ALA A 156 10.67 -6.98 6.22
CA ALA A 156 10.30 -8.03 5.27
C ALA A 156 11.43 -8.31 4.28
N ILE A 157 12.08 -7.25 3.80
CA ILE A 157 13.21 -7.39 2.88
C ILE A 157 14.39 -8.04 3.59
N GLU A 158 14.68 -7.61 4.81
CA GLU A 158 15.75 -8.18 5.60
C GLU A 158 15.53 -9.67 5.84
N ASP A 159 14.33 -10.04 6.25
CA ASP A 159 13.98 -11.45 6.50
C ASP A 159 14.05 -12.28 5.23
N TYR A 160 13.66 -11.71 4.09
CA TYR A 160 13.72 -12.39 2.81
C TYR A 160 15.17 -12.72 2.44
N GLY A 161 16.08 -11.83 2.74
CA GLY A 161 17.50 -12.03 2.42
C GLY A 161 18.20 -13.06 3.29
N THR A 162 17.58 -13.48 4.38
CA THR A 162 18.18 -14.47 5.28
C THR A 162 17.74 -15.89 5.00
N HIS A 163 16.94 -16.11 3.97
CA HIS A 163 16.47 -17.47 3.64
C HIS A 163 17.12 -18.06 2.42
#